data_55bcba013ed3e13c412a2bfd412ab115
#
_entry.id   55bcba013ed3e13c412a2bfd412ab115
#
_cell.length_a   1.000
_cell.length_b   1.000
_cell.length_c   1.000
_cell.angle_alpha   90.00
_cell.angle_beta   90.00
_cell.angle_gamma   90.00
#
_symmetry.space_group_name_H-M   'P 1'
#
loop_
_entity.id
_entity.type
_entity.pdbx_description
1 polymer ?
#
loop_
_entity_poly.entity_id
_entity_poly.type
_entity_poly.pdbx_seq_one_letter_code
_entity_poly.pdbx_strand_id
1 'polypeptide(L)'
;MPVIFVFLLAVLAGVSCSVTRKLPEESYLVQKVTVEADKETPKKERIPASDLRKFIRQNPNKRFLGLNFYVWVYEQADPEKDNLVEPVQNGVSAKTPVLLDMSLTEQSVRNLKVYMDYRGFFSSQATYEVDTTSRKKRAFITYRTVQREPYRINRLSYDFRDRFLEQIILPDTVHSLLRTGEVFDMEVLDQERQRITTYLKQRGYYNFTVNNIEYEADTLGGNHLVDLKMIVKQHLAGYNEQGYPILRNNTVYRIDQINIFPNYDPTAAIAPDYRKGLDTIYYRGLNVVYHKDNKRPNIRPSVLRQIVPIYPNYVYNINRVDQTYNQIMSMGYFKSANVIFNEQADSVAKDNYVTFVGEGKEPADSVHQTREGYLQCDIQCIPALKQGYKIELEGSTTSSFYGLRATVGYQNRNIFPGSGVFRRFRSR
;
A
#
# COMPACT_ATOMS: atom_id res chain seq x y z
N MET A 1 -44.22 -22.06 -21.82
CA MET A 1 -42.86 -22.03 -21.23
C MET A 1 -41.76 -22.77 -22.02
N PRO A 2 -41.97 -23.89 -22.74
CA PRO A 2 -40.87 -24.55 -23.46
C PRO A 2 -40.31 -23.74 -24.64
N VAL A 3 -41.15 -22.95 -25.33
CA VAL A 3 -40.75 -22.20 -26.53
C VAL A 3 -39.72 -21.06 -26.19
N ILE A 4 -39.90 -20.38 -25.05
CA ILE A 4 -38.98 -19.33 -24.59
C ILE A 4 -37.60 -19.94 -24.22
N PHE A 5 -37.61 -21.12 -23.63
CA PHE A 5 -36.40 -21.85 -23.27
C PHE A 5 -35.62 -22.31 -24.51
N VAL A 6 -36.31 -22.79 -25.53
CA VAL A 6 -35.71 -23.19 -26.83
C VAL A 6 -35.18 -21.97 -27.57
N PHE A 7 -35.89 -20.85 -27.56
CA PHE A 7 -35.44 -19.59 -28.16
C PHE A 7 -34.19 -19.04 -27.44
N LEU A 8 -34.18 -19.10 -26.10
CA LEU A 8 -33.03 -18.71 -25.30
C LEU A 8 -31.79 -19.61 -25.57
N LEU A 9 -32.01 -20.92 -25.73
CA LEU A 9 -30.99 -21.89 -26.09
C LEU A 9 -30.45 -21.68 -27.53
N ALA A 10 -31.33 -21.33 -28.47
CA ALA A 10 -30.95 -21.02 -29.86
C ALA A 10 -30.14 -19.72 -29.96
N VAL A 11 -30.50 -18.67 -29.18
CA VAL A 11 -29.76 -17.43 -29.08
C VAL A 11 -28.39 -17.67 -28.40
N LEU A 12 -28.33 -18.49 -27.34
CA LEU A 12 -27.09 -18.88 -26.66
C LEU A 12 -26.15 -19.69 -27.60
N ALA A 13 -26.69 -20.59 -28.44
CA ALA A 13 -25.92 -21.34 -29.40
C ALA A 13 -25.36 -20.45 -30.55
N GLY A 14 -26.16 -19.47 -31.01
CA GLY A 14 -25.77 -18.52 -32.06
C GLY A 14 -24.63 -17.57 -31.61
N VAL A 15 -24.64 -17.14 -30.36
CA VAL A 15 -23.60 -16.25 -29.79
C VAL A 15 -22.23 -16.95 -29.69
N SER A 16 -22.21 -18.27 -29.47
CA SER A 16 -20.94 -19.00 -29.29
C SER A 16 -20.10 -19.13 -30.58
N CYS A 17 -20.72 -19.11 -31.78
CA CYS A 17 -20.02 -19.26 -33.05
C CYS A 17 -19.58 -17.95 -33.72
N SER A 18 -20.15 -16.81 -33.33
CA SER A 18 -19.87 -15.53 -34.01
C SER A 18 -18.65 -14.77 -33.47
N VAL A 19 -18.32 -14.93 -32.19
CA VAL A 19 -17.31 -14.14 -31.45
C VAL A 19 -15.88 -14.22 -32.04
N THR A 20 -15.56 -15.25 -32.78
CA THR A 20 -14.22 -15.39 -33.39
C THR A 20 -14.18 -15.06 -34.87
N ARG A 21 -15.33 -14.68 -35.49
CA ARG A 21 -15.44 -14.51 -36.95
C ARG A 21 -14.81 -13.19 -37.42
N LYS A 22 -14.94 -12.14 -36.63
CA LYS A 22 -14.44 -10.78 -36.97
C LYS A 22 -12.98 -10.56 -36.53
N LEU A 23 -12.34 -11.50 -35.85
CA LEU A 23 -10.94 -11.37 -35.44
C LEU A 23 -10.00 -11.45 -36.67
N PRO A 24 -8.89 -10.65 -36.68
CA PRO A 24 -7.82 -10.77 -37.69
C PRO A 24 -7.34 -12.22 -37.85
N GLU A 25 -6.79 -12.55 -39.03
CA GLU A 25 -6.50 -13.96 -39.35
C GLU A 25 -5.52 -14.62 -38.40
N GLU A 26 -4.53 -13.95 -37.88
CA GLU A 26 -3.52 -14.51 -36.97
C GLU A 26 -3.77 -14.17 -35.49
N SER A 27 -4.98 -13.74 -35.14
CA SER A 27 -5.30 -13.35 -33.77
C SER A 27 -6.04 -14.45 -33.03
N TYR A 28 -5.63 -14.70 -31.78
CA TYR A 28 -6.22 -15.71 -30.88
C TYR A 28 -6.73 -15.07 -29.61
N LEU A 29 -7.98 -15.37 -29.22
CA LEU A 29 -8.54 -14.94 -27.95
C LEU A 29 -7.97 -15.78 -26.81
N VAL A 30 -7.42 -15.13 -25.79
CA VAL A 30 -6.96 -15.83 -24.57
C VAL A 30 -8.18 -16.36 -23.81
N GLN A 31 -8.38 -17.68 -23.91
CA GLN A 31 -9.54 -18.38 -23.40
C GLN A 31 -9.35 -18.90 -21.97
N LYS A 32 -8.15 -19.39 -21.67
CA LYS A 32 -7.79 -19.94 -20.37
C LYS A 32 -6.32 -19.71 -20.10
N VAL A 33 -6.00 -19.36 -18.87
CA VAL A 33 -4.64 -19.28 -18.37
C VAL A 33 -4.54 -20.16 -17.13
N THR A 34 -3.63 -21.12 -17.17
CA THR A 34 -3.37 -22.08 -16.10
C THR A 34 -1.96 -21.91 -15.60
N VAL A 35 -1.76 -21.99 -14.29
CA VAL A 35 -0.45 -22.07 -13.65
C VAL A 35 -0.38 -23.42 -12.96
N GLU A 36 0.60 -24.22 -13.35
CA GLU A 36 0.91 -25.51 -12.77
C GLU A 36 2.20 -25.40 -11.99
N ALA A 37 2.14 -25.62 -10.69
CA ALA A 37 3.32 -25.77 -9.85
C ALA A 37 3.72 -27.25 -9.82
N ASP A 38 5.03 -27.49 -9.79
CA ASP A 38 5.53 -28.86 -9.68
C ASP A 38 5.05 -29.52 -8.37
N LYS A 39 5.21 -30.85 -8.30
CA LYS A 39 4.86 -31.63 -7.13
C LYS A 39 6.09 -32.13 -6.36
N GLU A 40 7.30 -31.80 -6.83
CA GLU A 40 8.56 -32.24 -6.23
C GLU A 40 8.83 -31.52 -4.92
N THR A 41 8.54 -30.21 -4.89
CA THR A 41 8.67 -29.39 -3.70
C THR A 41 7.57 -29.74 -2.68
N PRO A 42 7.89 -29.97 -1.39
CA PRO A 42 6.89 -30.26 -0.35
C PRO A 42 5.79 -29.21 -0.30
N LYS A 43 4.52 -29.63 -0.16
CA LYS A 43 3.34 -28.74 -0.19
C LYS A 43 3.40 -27.59 0.80
N LYS A 44 4.07 -27.79 1.96
CA LYS A 44 4.19 -26.76 3.01
C LYS A 44 5.15 -25.63 2.64
N GLU A 45 6.14 -25.91 1.79
CA GLU A 45 7.18 -24.96 1.40
C GLU A 45 6.92 -24.35 0.02
N ARG A 46 6.14 -25.06 -0.78
CA ARG A 46 5.84 -24.68 -2.16
C ARG A 46 4.97 -23.43 -2.23
N ILE A 47 5.35 -22.50 -3.10
CA ILE A 47 4.52 -21.33 -3.44
C ILE A 47 3.24 -21.84 -4.14
N PRO A 48 2.04 -21.48 -3.62
CA PRO A 48 0.79 -21.91 -4.24
C PRO A 48 0.62 -21.34 -5.64
N ALA A 49 0.00 -22.11 -6.54
CA ALA A 49 -0.31 -21.64 -7.90
C ALA A 49 -1.22 -20.39 -7.91
N SER A 50 -2.04 -20.19 -6.86
CA SER A 50 -2.86 -18.97 -6.68
C SER A 50 -2.02 -17.71 -6.55
N ASP A 51 -0.87 -17.79 -5.88
CA ASP A 51 0.02 -16.65 -5.67
C ASP A 51 0.85 -16.38 -6.93
N LEU A 52 1.37 -17.42 -7.55
CA LEU A 52 2.05 -17.34 -8.84
C LEU A 52 1.16 -16.69 -9.92
N ARG A 53 -0.13 -16.99 -9.92
CA ARG A 53 -1.08 -16.44 -10.89
C ARG A 53 -1.19 -14.92 -10.86
N LYS A 54 -0.90 -14.27 -9.73
CA LYS A 54 -0.92 -12.80 -9.60
C LYS A 54 0.13 -12.09 -10.48
N PHE A 55 1.19 -12.80 -10.88
CA PHE A 55 2.30 -12.28 -11.67
C PHE A 55 2.15 -12.49 -13.18
N ILE A 56 1.03 -13.06 -13.59
CA ILE A 56 0.71 -13.24 -15.01
C ILE A 56 0.14 -11.94 -15.57
N ARG A 57 0.68 -11.50 -16.71
CA ARG A 57 0.29 -10.26 -17.37
C ARG A 57 -1.00 -10.39 -18.18
N GLN A 58 -1.21 -11.52 -18.83
CA GLN A 58 -2.40 -11.79 -19.63
C GLN A 58 -3.42 -12.59 -18.83
N ASN A 59 -4.53 -11.96 -18.47
CA ASN A 59 -5.66 -12.65 -17.87
C ASN A 59 -6.62 -13.13 -18.96
N PRO A 60 -7.30 -14.29 -18.77
CA PRO A 60 -8.26 -14.78 -19.75
C PRO A 60 -9.46 -13.83 -19.86
N ASN A 61 -10.08 -13.83 -21.05
CA ASN A 61 -11.32 -13.10 -21.26
C ASN A 61 -12.40 -13.56 -20.27
N LYS A 62 -13.09 -12.60 -19.63
CA LYS A 62 -14.20 -12.91 -18.71
C LYS A 62 -15.33 -13.59 -19.48
N ARG A 63 -15.93 -14.61 -18.88
CA ARG A 63 -17.09 -15.31 -19.43
C ARG A 63 -18.32 -15.06 -18.59
N PHE A 64 -19.46 -14.98 -19.26
CA PHE A 64 -20.77 -14.97 -18.62
C PHE A 64 -21.50 -16.25 -19.04
N LEU A 65 -21.95 -17.08 -18.10
CA LEU A 65 -22.56 -18.39 -18.35
C LEU A 65 -21.73 -19.30 -19.30
N GLY A 66 -20.39 -19.24 -19.19
CA GLY A 66 -19.52 -20.03 -20.07
C GLY A 66 -19.27 -19.44 -21.46
N LEU A 67 -19.95 -18.36 -21.83
CA LEU A 67 -19.86 -17.67 -23.12
C LEU A 67 -19.01 -16.42 -23.02
N ASN A 68 -18.32 -16.06 -24.11
CA ASN A 68 -17.54 -14.82 -24.21
C ASN A 68 -18.44 -13.61 -24.49
N PHE A 69 -19.49 -13.43 -23.66
CA PHE A 69 -20.51 -12.40 -23.83
C PHE A 69 -19.91 -10.98 -23.96
N TYR A 70 -18.93 -10.64 -23.13
CA TYR A 70 -18.29 -9.31 -23.16
C TYR A 70 -17.52 -9.04 -24.48
N VAL A 71 -16.93 -10.07 -25.07
CA VAL A 71 -16.27 -9.95 -26.37
C VAL A 71 -17.30 -9.76 -27.48
N TRP A 72 -18.45 -10.49 -27.41
CA TRP A 72 -19.55 -10.33 -28.35
C TRP A 72 -20.15 -8.91 -28.28
N VAL A 73 -20.37 -8.36 -27.08
CA VAL A 73 -20.84 -6.98 -26.91
C VAL A 73 -19.85 -5.97 -27.53
N TYR A 74 -18.56 -6.18 -27.32
CA TYR A 74 -17.52 -5.34 -27.91
C TYR A 74 -17.52 -5.39 -29.44
N GLU A 75 -17.70 -6.57 -30.04
CA GLU A 75 -17.75 -6.74 -31.50
C GLU A 75 -19.03 -6.15 -32.15
N GLN A 76 -20.11 -6.02 -31.41
CA GLN A 76 -21.35 -5.40 -31.89
C GLN A 76 -21.33 -3.87 -31.79
N ALA A 77 -20.43 -3.31 -30.98
CA ALA A 77 -20.25 -1.88 -30.89
C ALA A 77 -19.45 -1.39 -32.11
N ASP A 78 -20.10 -0.60 -32.95
CA ASP A 78 -19.46 0.08 -34.06
C ASP A 78 -19.16 1.52 -33.61
N PRO A 79 -17.88 1.94 -33.53
CA PRO A 79 -17.54 3.28 -33.06
C PRO A 79 -18.02 4.40 -33.97
N GLU A 80 -18.46 4.10 -35.20
CA GLU A 80 -18.97 5.08 -36.17
C GLU A 80 -20.52 5.18 -36.19
N LYS A 81 -21.22 4.32 -35.42
CA LYS A 81 -22.69 4.34 -35.38
C LYS A 81 -23.19 4.53 -33.97
N ASP A 82 -24.07 5.52 -33.82
CA ASP A 82 -24.88 5.77 -32.60
C ASP A 82 -25.81 4.57 -32.36
N ASN A 83 -25.28 3.50 -31.78
CA ASN A 83 -26.01 2.25 -31.54
C ASN A 83 -26.47 2.17 -30.08
N LEU A 84 -27.66 1.59 -29.85
CA LEU A 84 -28.23 1.26 -28.53
C LEU A 84 -27.30 0.43 -27.63
N VAL A 85 -26.18 -0.06 -28.16
CA VAL A 85 -25.16 -0.88 -27.45
C VAL A 85 -24.15 -0.01 -26.72
N GLU A 86 -23.98 1.27 -27.11
CA GLU A 86 -23.00 2.18 -26.49
C GLU A 86 -23.24 2.44 -24.99
N PRO A 87 -24.48 2.67 -24.51
CA PRO A 87 -24.79 2.77 -23.08
C PRO A 87 -24.50 1.47 -22.33
N VAL A 88 -24.72 0.32 -22.96
CA VAL A 88 -24.41 -1.00 -22.38
C VAL A 88 -22.92 -1.23 -22.31
N GLN A 89 -22.15 -0.75 -23.29
CA GLN A 89 -20.69 -0.80 -23.33
C GLN A 89 -20.08 0.02 -22.20
N ASN A 90 -20.57 1.24 -21.98
CA ASN A 90 -20.11 2.13 -20.92
C ASN A 90 -20.58 1.68 -19.52
N GLY A 91 -21.74 1.03 -19.42
CA GLY A 91 -22.28 0.52 -18.14
C GLY A 91 -21.79 -0.87 -17.74
N VAL A 92 -21.44 -1.74 -18.67
CA VAL A 92 -21.06 -3.14 -18.44
C VAL A 92 -19.54 -3.34 -18.52
N SER A 93 -18.71 -2.30 -18.43
CA SER A 93 -17.24 -2.46 -18.55
C SER A 93 -16.86 -3.36 -19.74
N ALA A 94 -17.27 -3.04 -20.94
CA ALA A 94 -16.85 -3.73 -22.15
C ALA A 94 -15.32 -3.59 -22.25
N LYS A 95 -14.60 -4.57 -21.73
CA LYS A 95 -13.14 -4.61 -21.85
C LYS A 95 -12.80 -5.05 -23.25
N THR A 96 -11.84 -4.36 -23.85
CA THR A 96 -11.18 -4.82 -25.08
C THR A 96 -10.84 -6.30 -24.98
N PRO A 97 -11.14 -7.09 -26.02
CA PRO A 97 -10.81 -8.51 -26.03
C PRO A 97 -9.31 -8.73 -25.77
N VAL A 98 -8.99 -9.61 -24.84
CA VAL A 98 -7.59 -9.98 -24.58
C VAL A 98 -7.17 -10.96 -25.66
N LEU A 99 -6.37 -10.47 -26.63
CA LEU A 99 -5.75 -11.28 -27.66
C LEU A 99 -4.41 -11.83 -27.16
N LEU A 100 -4.00 -12.97 -27.72
CA LEU A 100 -2.71 -13.57 -27.41
C LEU A 100 -1.58 -12.62 -27.82
N ASP A 101 -0.75 -12.26 -26.86
CA ASP A 101 0.50 -11.55 -27.07
C ASP A 101 1.64 -12.37 -26.48
N MET A 102 2.54 -12.82 -27.35
CA MET A 102 3.67 -13.66 -26.97
C MET A 102 4.66 -12.89 -26.07
N SER A 103 4.84 -11.57 -26.31
CA SER A 103 5.72 -10.72 -25.51
C SER A 103 5.24 -10.67 -24.05
N LEU A 104 3.93 -10.50 -23.83
CA LEU A 104 3.32 -10.52 -22.48
C LEU A 104 3.40 -11.92 -21.84
N THR A 105 3.35 -12.97 -22.65
CA THR A 105 3.50 -14.35 -22.18
C THR A 105 4.92 -14.60 -21.68
N GLU A 106 5.94 -14.19 -22.44
CA GLU A 106 7.34 -14.26 -22.02
C GLU A 106 7.63 -13.38 -20.80
N GLN A 107 7.05 -12.17 -20.76
CA GLN A 107 7.17 -11.30 -19.61
C GLN A 107 6.58 -11.95 -18.35
N SER A 108 5.48 -12.69 -18.50
CA SER A 108 4.87 -13.45 -17.38
C SER A 108 5.83 -14.52 -16.86
N VAL A 109 6.53 -15.24 -17.75
CA VAL A 109 7.56 -16.22 -17.33
C VAL A 109 8.68 -15.55 -16.56
N ARG A 110 9.20 -14.42 -17.04
CA ARG A 110 10.22 -13.64 -16.31
C ARG A 110 9.72 -13.19 -14.94
N ASN A 111 8.48 -12.70 -14.86
CA ASN A 111 7.88 -12.28 -13.59
C ASN A 111 7.72 -13.45 -12.60
N LEU A 112 7.31 -14.63 -13.10
CA LEU A 112 7.21 -15.84 -12.28
C LEU A 112 8.58 -16.24 -11.72
N LYS A 113 9.64 -16.21 -12.55
CA LYS A 113 11.00 -16.51 -12.10
C LYS A 113 11.46 -15.51 -11.03
N VAL A 114 11.32 -14.21 -11.30
CA VAL A 114 11.69 -13.15 -10.34
C VAL A 114 10.94 -13.32 -9.01
N TYR A 115 9.65 -13.63 -9.06
CA TYR A 115 8.88 -13.85 -7.83
C TYR A 115 9.33 -15.09 -7.06
N MET A 116 9.64 -16.20 -7.76
CA MET A 116 10.18 -17.40 -7.12
C MET A 116 11.55 -17.12 -6.49
N ASP A 117 12.41 -16.34 -7.16
CA ASP A 117 13.69 -15.91 -6.59
C ASP A 117 13.49 -15.03 -5.35
N TYR A 118 12.54 -14.08 -5.41
CA TYR A 118 12.17 -13.26 -4.27
C TYR A 118 11.74 -14.07 -3.05
N ARG A 119 11.12 -15.24 -3.28
CA ARG A 119 10.70 -16.19 -2.25
C ARG A 119 11.77 -17.23 -1.89
N GLY A 120 13.03 -17.03 -2.32
CA GLY A 120 14.18 -17.88 -1.97
C GLY A 120 14.39 -19.12 -2.86
N PHE A 121 13.65 -19.26 -3.96
CA PHE A 121 13.78 -20.40 -4.89
C PHE A 121 14.69 -20.05 -6.08
N PHE A 122 15.96 -19.73 -5.82
CA PHE A 122 16.90 -19.26 -6.85
C PHE A 122 17.16 -20.27 -7.96
N SER A 123 17.04 -21.57 -7.69
CA SER A 123 17.19 -22.65 -8.66
C SER A 123 15.92 -22.97 -9.44
N SER A 124 14.84 -22.16 -9.26
CA SER A 124 13.56 -22.36 -9.91
C SER A 124 13.60 -22.13 -11.42
N GLN A 125 12.65 -22.72 -12.13
CA GLN A 125 12.44 -22.51 -13.55
C GLN A 125 10.96 -22.27 -13.85
N ALA A 126 10.68 -21.42 -14.84
CA ALA A 126 9.34 -21.20 -15.36
C ALA A 126 9.37 -21.37 -16.87
N THR A 127 8.38 -22.06 -17.39
CA THR A 127 8.18 -22.29 -18.84
C THR A 127 6.71 -22.04 -19.18
N TYR A 128 6.42 -21.94 -20.46
CA TYR A 128 5.04 -21.81 -20.92
C TYR A 128 4.78 -22.71 -22.13
N GLU A 129 3.53 -23.06 -22.31
CA GLU A 129 3.02 -23.77 -23.47
C GLU A 129 1.75 -23.06 -23.93
N VAL A 130 1.64 -22.80 -25.24
CA VAL A 130 0.50 -22.15 -25.85
C VAL A 130 -0.15 -23.10 -26.82
N ASP A 131 -1.40 -23.49 -26.54
CA ASP A 131 -2.22 -24.27 -27.45
C ASP A 131 -3.21 -23.38 -28.18
N THR A 132 -3.06 -23.27 -29.49
CA THR A 132 -3.95 -22.56 -30.42
C THR A 132 -4.70 -23.50 -31.35
N THR A 133 -4.46 -24.81 -31.24
CA THR A 133 -4.97 -25.83 -32.16
C THR A 133 -6.26 -26.46 -31.68
N SER A 134 -6.43 -26.61 -30.36
CA SER A 134 -7.59 -27.30 -29.77
C SER A 134 -8.94 -26.62 -30.10
N ARG A 135 -8.96 -25.30 -30.35
CA ARG A 135 -10.18 -24.58 -30.76
C ARG A 135 -9.84 -23.40 -31.66
N LYS A 136 -10.59 -23.25 -32.75
CA LYS A 136 -10.40 -22.20 -33.75
C LYS A 136 -10.34 -20.79 -33.13
N LYS A 137 -9.27 -20.05 -33.43
CA LYS A 137 -8.97 -18.68 -32.96
C LYS A 137 -9.03 -18.49 -31.41
N ARG A 138 -8.68 -19.52 -30.64
CA ARG A 138 -8.61 -19.47 -29.18
C ARG A 138 -7.26 -19.97 -28.70
N ALA A 139 -6.70 -19.28 -27.71
CA ALA A 139 -5.45 -19.64 -27.08
C ALA A 139 -5.67 -20.14 -25.65
N PHE A 140 -4.99 -21.22 -25.30
CA PHE A 140 -4.89 -21.76 -23.95
C PHE A 140 -3.43 -21.69 -23.53
N ILE A 141 -3.14 -20.93 -22.49
CA ILE A 141 -1.77 -20.72 -22.01
C ILE A 141 -1.59 -21.50 -20.72
N THR A 142 -0.60 -22.35 -20.67
CA THR A 142 -0.21 -23.08 -19.46
C THR A 142 1.21 -22.71 -19.09
N TYR A 143 1.36 -22.07 -17.91
CA TYR A 143 2.65 -21.80 -17.31
C TYR A 143 3.00 -22.94 -16.37
N ARG A 144 4.18 -23.53 -16.56
CA ARG A 144 4.71 -24.57 -15.69
C ARG A 144 5.88 -24.03 -14.90
N THR A 145 5.85 -24.22 -13.59
CA THR A 145 6.89 -23.77 -12.67
C THR A 145 7.49 -24.96 -11.93
N VAL A 146 8.82 -25.04 -11.93
CA VAL A 146 9.60 -25.99 -11.15
C VAL A 146 10.34 -25.20 -10.09
N GLN A 147 9.94 -25.34 -8.82
CA GLN A 147 10.43 -24.48 -7.73
C GLN A 147 11.75 -24.98 -7.15
N ARG A 148 11.93 -26.31 -7.08
CA ARG A 148 13.08 -26.99 -6.48
C ARG A 148 13.21 -26.66 -4.98
N GLU A 149 14.39 -26.89 -4.41
CA GLU A 149 14.69 -26.64 -3.00
C GLU A 149 14.93 -25.14 -2.75
N PRO A 150 14.27 -24.54 -1.73
CA PRO A 150 14.51 -23.15 -1.37
C PRO A 150 15.84 -22.99 -0.62
N TYR A 151 16.42 -21.81 -0.71
CA TYR A 151 17.55 -21.43 0.13
C TYR A 151 17.10 -21.15 1.57
N ARG A 152 17.96 -21.49 2.55
CA ARG A 152 17.65 -21.32 3.98
C ARG A 152 18.72 -20.48 4.68
N ILE A 153 18.30 -19.75 5.69
CA ILE A 153 19.22 -18.98 6.53
C ILE A 153 20.09 -19.95 7.36
N ASN A 154 21.40 -19.97 7.09
CA ASN A 154 22.37 -20.75 7.85
C ASN A 154 22.77 -20.01 9.12
N ARG A 155 23.19 -18.74 9.00
CA ARG A 155 23.62 -17.91 10.11
C ARG A 155 23.03 -16.51 9.95
N LEU A 156 22.58 -15.92 11.07
CA LEU A 156 22.12 -14.55 11.16
C LEU A 156 23.13 -13.77 12.02
N SER A 157 23.65 -12.68 11.47
CA SER A 157 24.57 -11.76 12.14
C SER A 157 24.06 -10.32 12.02
N TYR A 158 24.56 -9.46 12.91
CA TYR A 158 24.12 -8.07 13.00
C TYR A 158 25.33 -7.13 12.95
N ASP A 159 25.23 -6.02 12.20
CA ASP A 159 26.21 -4.96 12.14
C ASP A 159 25.50 -3.62 12.44
N PHE A 160 25.74 -3.06 13.62
CA PHE A 160 25.15 -1.80 14.05
C PHE A 160 26.14 -0.67 13.86
N ARG A 161 25.88 0.22 12.90
CA ARG A 161 26.62 1.46 12.70
C ARG A 161 26.24 2.52 13.73
N ASP A 162 25.11 2.34 14.41
CA ASP A 162 24.63 3.15 15.52
C ASP A 162 24.56 2.27 16.79
N ARG A 163 25.53 2.44 17.70
CA ARG A 163 25.65 1.63 18.92
C ARG A 163 24.49 1.80 19.90
N PHE A 164 23.77 2.93 19.84
CA PHE A 164 22.59 3.12 20.70
C PHE A 164 21.44 2.24 20.24
N LEU A 165 21.26 2.08 18.92
CA LEU A 165 20.25 1.19 18.38
C LEU A 165 20.57 -0.29 18.65
N GLU A 166 21.84 -0.66 18.75
CA GLU A 166 22.26 -2.01 19.15
C GLU A 166 21.64 -2.40 20.49
N GLN A 167 21.75 -1.55 21.50
CA GLN A 167 21.22 -1.79 22.85
C GLN A 167 19.70 -1.94 22.88
N ILE A 168 19.00 -1.42 21.88
CA ILE A 168 17.54 -1.46 21.81
C ILE A 168 17.06 -2.63 20.94
N ILE A 169 17.72 -2.87 19.80
CA ILE A 169 17.29 -3.88 18.83
C ILE A 169 17.72 -5.29 19.27
N LEU A 170 18.94 -5.48 19.81
CA LEU A 170 19.42 -6.82 20.20
C LEU A 170 18.50 -7.51 21.22
N PRO A 171 18.03 -6.88 22.30
CA PRO A 171 17.08 -7.51 23.20
C PRO A 171 15.73 -7.87 22.55
N ASP A 172 15.34 -7.14 21.48
CA ASP A 172 14.09 -7.36 20.76
C ASP A 172 14.19 -8.45 19.67
N THR A 173 15.38 -9.00 19.43
CA THR A 173 15.57 -10.10 18.45
C THR A 173 14.79 -11.37 18.81
N VAL A 174 14.35 -11.53 20.06
CA VAL A 174 13.42 -12.60 20.47
C VAL A 174 12.10 -12.55 19.70
N HIS A 175 11.70 -11.38 19.23
CA HIS A 175 10.50 -11.16 18.41
C HIS A 175 10.81 -11.12 16.90
N SER A 176 12.06 -11.36 16.49
CA SER A 176 12.45 -11.34 15.08
C SER A 176 11.68 -12.38 14.28
N LEU A 177 11.32 -12.01 13.06
CA LEU A 177 10.73 -12.90 12.06
C LEU A 177 11.80 -13.77 11.38
N LEU A 178 13.08 -13.39 11.50
CA LEU A 178 14.20 -14.09 10.90
C LEU A 178 14.74 -15.14 11.87
N ARG A 179 14.84 -16.39 11.41
CA ARG A 179 15.37 -17.51 12.20
C ARG A 179 16.28 -18.37 11.35
N THR A 180 17.33 -18.90 11.96
CA THR A 180 18.21 -19.92 11.36
C THR A 180 17.39 -21.16 11.00
N GLY A 181 17.61 -21.73 9.82
CA GLY A 181 16.89 -22.87 9.26
C GLY A 181 15.61 -22.53 8.50
N GLU A 182 15.04 -21.33 8.66
CA GLU A 182 13.88 -20.89 7.87
C GLU A 182 14.28 -20.51 6.44
N VAL A 183 13.29 -20.49 5.55
CA VAL A 183 13.49 -20.12 4.15
C VAL A 183 13.96 -18.67 4.05
N PHE A 184 14.97 -18.44 3.21
CA PHE A 184 15.43 -17.11 2.87
C PHE A 184 14.41 -16.42 1.95
N ASP A 185 13.47 -15.72 2.53
CA ASP A 185 12.34 -15.09 1.84
C ASP A 185 12.43 -13.57 1.97
N MET A 186 12.58 -12.88 0.85
CA MET A 186 12.69 -11.42 0.81
C MET A 186 11.45 -10.70 1.38
N GLU A 187 10.27 -11.32 1.29
CA GLU A 187 9.05 -10.77 1.90
C GLU A 187 9.16 -10.76 3.43
N VAL A 188 9.74 -11.80 4.02
CA VAL A 188 9.98 -11.87 5.47
C VAL A 188 11.06 -10.87 5.90
N LEU A 189 12.11 -10.69 5.08
CA LEU A 189 13.12 -9.66 5.31
C LEU A 189 12.50 -8.25 5.33
N ASP A 190 11.63 -7.95 4.38
CA ASP A 190 10.93 -6.66 4.33
C ASP A 190 9.97 -6.47 5.50
N GLN A 191 9.27 -7.53 5.92
CA GLN A 191 8.41 -7.50 7.11
C GLN A 191 9.22 -7.24 8.38
N GLU A 192 10.40 -7.85 8.52
CA GLU A 192 11.30 -7.60 9.65
C GLU A 192 11.81 -6.16 9.67
N ARG A 193 12.19 -5.59 8.51
CA ARG A 193 12.56 -4.17 8.39
C ARG A 193 11.42 -3.27 8.87
N GLN A 194 10.17 -3.56 8.46
CA GLN A 194 8.98 -2.82 8.88
C GLN A 194 8.71 -2.97 10.38
N ARG A 195 8.88 -4.19 10.92
CA ARG A 195 8.71 -4.48 12.34
C ARG A 195 9.68 -3.65 13.20
N ILE A 196 10.97 -3.71 12.88
CA ILE A 196 12.00 -2.95 13.60
C ILE A 196 11.77 -1.45 13.44
N THR A 197 11.41 -0.98 12.25
CA THR A 197 11.10 0.45 12.01
C THR A 197 9.95 0.90 12.89
N THR A 198 8.87 0.13 12.95
CA THR A 198 7.71 0.44 13.81
C THR A 198 8.08 0.42 15.29
N TYR A 199 8.84 -0.59 15.71
CA TYR A 199 9.32 -0.73 17.09
C TYR A 199 10.14 0.48 17.54
N LEU A 200 11.03 1.00 16.69
CA LEU A 200 11.81 2.20 16.96
C LEU A 200 10.97 3.48 16.91
N LYS A 201 10.06 3.61 15.95
CA LYS A 201 9.14 4.75 15.88
C LYS A 201 8.19 4.85 17.07
N GLN A 202 7.85 3.74 17.71
CA GLN A 202 7.13 3.72 18.98
C GLN A 202 7.94 4.26 20.16
N ARG A 203 9.29 4.30 20.01
CA ARG A 203 10.26 4.74 21.04
C ARG A 203 10.90 6.09 20.75
N GLY A 204 10.35 6.84 19.80
CA GLY A 204 10.79 8.21 19.54
C GLY A 204 11.70 8.38 18.33
N TYR A 205 12.14 7.34 17.67
CA TYR A 205 13.02 7.45 16.51
C TYR A 205 12.25 7.84 15.25
N TYR A 206 11.81 9.10 15.20
CA TYR A 206 10.96 9.64 14.13
C TYR A 206 11.57 9.47 12.74
N ASN A 207 12.87 9.79 12.58
CA ASN A 207 13.56 9.77 11.30
C ASN A 207 14.00 8.37 10.86
N PHE A 208 13.84 7.34 11.72
CA PHE A 208 14.19 5.98 11.35
C PHE A 208 13.21 5.44 10.30
N THR A 209 13.74 4.87 9.23
CA THR A 209 12.96 4.33 8.12
C THR A 209 13.43 2.91 7.76
N VAL A 210 12.66 2.19 6.97
CA VAL A 210 13.06 0.87 6.45
C VAL A 210 14.38 0.89 5.67
N ASN A 211 14.75 2.04 5.09
CA ASN A 211 16.01 2.22 4.36
C ASN A 211 17.26 2.30 5.26
N ASN A 212 17.06 2.44 6.57
CA ASN A 212 18.15 2.36 7.54
C ASN A 212 18.57 0.91 7.83
N ILE A 213 17.84 -0.08 7.32
CA ILE A 213 18.16 -1.49 7.48
C ILE A 213 18.48 -2.08 6.11
N GLU A 214 19.65 -2.65 5.97
CA GLU A 214 20.10 -3.41 4.80
C GLU A 214 20.42 -4.85 5.19
N TYR A 215 20.37 -5.73 4.19
CA TYR A 215 20.79 -7.10 4.33
C TYR A 215 21.89 -7.42 3.33
N GLU A 216 22.97 -8.01 3.82
CA GLU A 216 23.98 -8.69 3.02
C GLU A 216 23.74 -10.19 3.13
N ALA A 217 23.62 -10.86 1.99
CA ALA A 217 23.36 -12.28 1.89
C ALA A 217 24.52 -12.94 1.13
N ASP A 218 25.21 -13.86 1.79
CA ASP A 218 26.27 -14.67 1.17
C ASP A 218 25.76 -16.10 0.97
N THR A 219 25.73 -16.53 -0.29
CA THR A 219 25.31 -17.88 -0.67
C THR A 219 26.51 -18.81 -0.63
N LEU A 220 26.50 -19.74 0.32
CA LEU A 220 27.54 -20.73 0.51
C LEU A 220 27.51 -21.80 -0.63
N GLY A 221 28.19 -21.52 -1.74
CA GLY A 221 28.61 -22.43 -2.80
C GLY A 221 27.80 -23.71 -3.05
N GLY A 222 26.48 -23.60 -3.37
CA GLY A 222 25.68 -24.74 -3.84
C GLY A 222 24.92 -25.55 -2.77
N ASN A 223 25.04 -25.23 -1.50
CA ASN A 223 24.39 -25.99 -0.41
C ASN A 223 22.98 -25.49 -0.05
N HIS A 224 22.34 -24.63 -0.86
CA HIS A 224 21.06 -23.99 -0.58
C HIS A 224 21.00 -23.28 0.80
N LEU A 225 22.16 -22.77 1.26
CA LEU A 225 22.32 -22.07 2.52
C LEU A 225 22.78 -20.62 2.25
N VAL A 226 22.31 -19.70 3.13
CA VAL A 226 22.65 -18.27 3.08
C VAL A 226 23.11 -17.81 4.45
N ASP A 227 24.31 -17.23 4.54
CA ASP A 227 24.72 -16.44 5.68
C ASP A 227 24.17 -15.02 5.50
N LEU A 228 23.30 -14.60 6.43
CA LEU A 228 22.59 -13.33 6.38
C LEU A 228 23.17 -12.37 7.42
N LYS A 229 23.54 -11.17 6.99
CA LYS A 229 23.97 -10.09 7.87
C LYS A 229 23.01 -8.91 7.75
N MET A 230 22.39 -8.51 8.85
CA MET A 230 21.57 -7.32 8.96
C MET A 230 22.43 -6.13 9.37
N ILE A 231 22.43 -5.08 8.55
CA ILE A 231 23.17 -3.84 8.79
C ILE A 231 22.17 -2.75 9.17
N VAL A 232 22.34 -2.17 10.36
CA VAL A 232 21.56 -1.03 10.84
C VAL A 232 22.39 0.23 10.70
N LYS A 233 21.96 1.10 9.77
CA LYS A 233 22.67 2.32 9.39
C LYS A 233 22.34 3.50 10.29
N GLN A 234 23.23 4.47 10.28
CA GLN A 234 22.97 5.81 10.78
C GLN A 234 21.94 6.54 9.89
N HIS A 235 21.40 7.63 10.41
CA HIS A 235 20.51 8.52 9.67
C HIS A 235 21.31 9.38 8.67
N LEU A 236 20.90 9.40 7.41
CA LEU A 236 21.42 10.30 6.39
C LEU A 236 20.83 11.70 6.57
N ALA A 237 21.60 12.63 7.10
CA ALA A 237 21.17 14.00 7.38
C ALA A 237 21.29 14.95 6.16
N GLY A 238 22.03 14.54 5.12
CA GLY A 238 22.22 15.33 3.90
C GLY A 238 23.57 15.02 3.25
N TYR A 239 24.02 15.97 2.42
CA TYR A 239 25.32 15.90 1.75
C TYR A 239 26.07 17.20 2.01
N ASN A 240 27.40 17.12 2.12
CA ASN A 240 28.24 18.29 2.23
C ASN A 240 28.44 18.97 0.85
N GLU A 241 29.17 20.10 0.83
CA GLU A 241 29.46 20.84 -0.41
C GLU A 241 30.24 20.02 -1.45
N GLN A 242 30.97 18.99 -1.02
CA GLN A 242 31.71 18.07 -1.88
C GLN A 242 30.88 16.86 -2.33
N GLY A 243 29.62 16.74 -1.92
CA GLY A 243 28.72 15.64 -2.27
C GLY A 243 28.87 14.38 -1.40
N TYR A 244 29.66 14.42 -0.30
CA TYR A 244 29.76 13.29 0.61
C TYR A 244 28.58 13.23 1.59
N PRO A 245 28.07 12.03 1.92
CA PRO A 245 26.94 11.87 2.83
C PRO A 245 27.31 12.30 4.26
N ILE A 246 26.42 13.07 4.88
CA ILE A 246 26.49 13.45 6.28
C ILE A 246 25.65 12.45 7.06
N LEU A 247 26.31 11.57 7.83
CA LEU A 247 25.66 10.57 8.67
C LEU A 247 25.59 11.05 10.12
N ARG A 248 24.44 10.80 10.77
CA ARG A 248 24.22 11.11 12.19
C ARG A 248 23.63 9.90 12.89
N ASN A 249 23.89 9.76 14.18
CA ASN A 249 23.20 8.78 15.00
C ASN A 249 21.70 9.08 15.03
N ASN A 250 20.90 8.05 15.11
CA ASN A 250 19.45 8.19 15.19
C ASN A 250 19.07 8.83 16.53
N THR A 251 18.26 9.88 16.47
CA THR A 251 17.89 10.71 17.61
C THR A 251 16.48 10.38 18.09
N VAL A 252 16.28 10.40 19.40
CA VAL A 252 14.97 10.32 20.02
C VAL A 252 14.32 11.69 19.98
N TYR A 253 13.09 11.76 19.49
CA TYR A 253 12.34 13.01 19.38
C TYR A 253 11.24 13.13 20.42
N ARG A 254 11.06 14.33 20.96
CA ARG A 254 9.92 14.74 21.80
C ARG A 254 9.03 15.70 21.04
N ILE A 255 7.78 15.72 21.40
CA ILE A 255 6.82 16.68 20.86
C ILE A 255 6.95 17.97 21.63
N ASP A 256 7.26 19.09 20.97
CA ASP A 256 7.30 20.40 21.59
C ASP A 256 5.93 21.07 21.53
N GLN A 257 5.40 21.29 20.35
CA GLN A 257 4.17 22.00 20.11
C GLN A 257 3.21 21.18 19.25
N ILE A 258 1.91 21.29 19.54
CA ILE A 258 0.86 20.64 18.79
C ILE A 258 -0.13 21.67 18.31
N ASN A 259 -0.28 21.82 17.01
CA ASN A 259 -1.22 22.71 16.36
C ASN A 259 -2.27 21.88 15.62
N ILE A 260 -3.54 22.18 15.80
CA ILE A 260 -4.62 21.58 15.02
C ILE A 260 -5.36 22.67 14.25
N PHE A 261 -5.54 22.44 12.96
CA PHE A 261 -6.25 23.30 12.00
C PHE A 261 -7.56 22.63 11.60
N PRO A 262 -8.66 22.79 12.35
CA PRO A 262 -9.92 22.06 12.11
C PRO A 262 -10.65 22.50 10.83
N ASN A 263 -10.26 23.63 10.23
CA ASN A 263 -10.81 24.15 8.98
C ASN A 263 -9.69 24.47 8.00
N TYR A 264 -8.76 23.52 7.83
CA TYR A 264 -7.64 23.69 6.90
C TYR A 264 -8.15 23.71 5.46
N ASP A 265 -7.76 24.76 4.73
CA ASP A 265 -7.99 24.88 3.29
C ASP A 265 -6.63 24.88 2.57
N PRO A 266 -6.26 23.80 1.88
CA PRO A 266 -4.97 23.71 1.19
C PRO A 266 -4.83 24.75 0.06
N THR A 267 -5.95 25.17 -0.54
CA THR A 267 -5.93 26.17 -1.62
C THR A 267 -5.66 27.58 -1.06
N ALA A 268 -6.32 27.93 0.04
CA ALA A 268 -6.08 29.20 0.71
C ALA A 268 -4.70 29.27 1.37
N ALA A 269 -4.16 28.13 1.83
CA ALA A 269 -2.87 28.06 2.51
C ALA A 269 -1.68 28.43 1.62
N ILE A 270 -1.84 28.47 0.30
CA ILE A 270 -0.82 28.88 -0.67
C ILE A 270 -0.64 30.41 -0.65
N ALA A 271 -1.66 31.18 -0.22
CA ALA A 271 -1.60 32.62 -0.22
C ALA A 271 -0.58 33.14 0.82
N PRO A 272 0.28 34.13 0.46
CA PRO A 272 1.32 34.66 1.35
C PRO A 272 0.78 35.22 2.68
N ASP A 273 -0.44 35.74 2.67
CA ASP A 273 -1.09 36.37 3.83
C ASP A 273 -1.96 35.40 4.66
N TYR A 274 -2.06 34.13 4.26
CA TYR A 274 -2.88 33.14 4.95
C TYR A 274 -2.60 33.08 6.47
N ARG A 275 -1.33 33.05 6.85
CA ARG A 275 -0.91 32.96 8.26
C ARG A 275 -1.29 34.20 9.07
N LYS A 276 -1.35 35.39 8.46
CA LYS A 276 -1.74 36.64 9.14
C LYS A 276 -3.23 36.66 9.54
N GLY A 277 -4.07 35.92 8.80
CA GLY A 277 -5.49 35.75 9.04
C GLY A 277 -5.83 34.74 10.14
N LEU A 278 -4.84 34.02 10.70
CA LEU A 278 -5.08 33.00 11.69
C LEU A 278 -5.05 33.53 13.11
N ASP A 279 -5.86 32.92 13.99
CA ASP A 279 -5.88 33.10 15.41
C ASP A 279 -5.79 31.75 16.13
N THR A 280 -5.37 31.71 17.38
CA THR A 280 -5.07 30.48 18.11
C THR A 280 -5.69 30.50 19.52
N ILE A 281 -6.36 29.40 19.85
CA ILE A 281 -6.83 29.15 21.22
C ILE A 281 -5.99 28.02 21.81
N TYR A 282 -5.29 28.30 22.91
CA TYR A 282 -4.58 27.26 23.65
C TYR A 282 -5.54 26.51 24.59
N TYR A 283 -5.51 25.18 24.54
CA TYR A 283 -6.29 24.34 25.42
C TYR A 283 -5.54 23.07 25.82
N ARG A 284 -5.05 22.99 27.05
CA ARG A 284 -4.41 21.80 27.64
C ARG A 284 -3.31 21.16 26.74
N GLY A 285 -2.34 21.97 26.29
CA GLY A 285 -1.25 21.53 25.46
C GLY A 285 -1.58 21.39 23.96
N LEU A 286 -2.76 21.84 23.53
CA LEU A 286 -3.19 21.85 22.14
C LEU A 286 -3.48 23.29 21.69
N ASN A 287 -2.85 23.72 20.62
CA ASN A 287 -3.15 24.98 19.93
C ASN A 287 -4.20 24.69 18.86
N VAL A 288 -5.36 25.26 19.00
CA VAL A 288 -6.44 25.21 18.02
C VAL A 288 -6.37 26.45 17.16
N VAL A 289 -5.94 26.29 15.90
CA VAL A 289 -5.70 27.38 14.96
C VAL A 289 -6.91 27.52 14.04
N TYR A 290 -7.46 28.73 13.91
CA TYR A 290 -8.64 29.00 13.10
C TYR A 290 -8.54 30.38 12.43
N HIS A 291 -9.33 30.63 11.41
CA HIS A 291 -9.34 31.92 10.71
C HIS A 291 -10.10 32.98 11.55
N LYS A 292 -9.55 34.19 11.69
CA LYS A 292 -10.12 35.29 12.48
C LYS A 292 -11.55 35.67 12.10
N ASP A 293 -11.87 35.54 10.82
CA ASP A 293 -13.22 35.84 10.30
C ASP A 293 -14.30 34.94 10.94
N ASN A 294 -13.94 33.75 11.40
CA ASN A 294 -14.85 32.81 12.06
C ASN A 294 -15.11 33.12 13.54
N LYS A 295 -14.50 34.17 14.12
CA LYS A 295 -14.57 34.57 15.52
C LYS A 295 -14.27 33.49 16.57
N ARG A 296 -14.42 32.21 16.24
CA ARG A 296 -14.15 31.02 17.05
C ARG A 296 -14.08 29.77 16.20
N PRO A 297 -13.38 28.70 16.65
CA PRO A 297 -13.30 27.43 15.90
C PRO A 297 -14.69 26.75 15.86
N ASN A 298 -14.96 26.06 14.74
CA ASN A 298 -16.22 25.35 14.52
C ASN A 298 -16.41 24.13 15.46
N ILE A 299 -15.34 23.63 16.05
CA ILE A 299 -15.34 22.54 17.02
C ILE A 299 -14.74 23.02 18.32
N ARG A 300 -15.35 22.65 19.43
CA ARG A 300 -14.85 23.01 20.75
C ARG A 300 -13.45 22.46 21.02
N PRO A 301 -12.50 23.25 21.54
CA PRO A 301 -11.13 22.77 21.82
C PRO A 301 -11.09 21.55 22.76
N SER A 302 -12.04 21.44 23.71
CA SER A 302 -12.14 20.28 24.59
C SER A 302 -12.41 18.96 23.86
N VAL A 303 -13.18 19.02 22.79
CA VAL A 303 -13.48 17.86 21.94
C VAL A 303 -12.25 17.46 21.11
N LEU A 304 -11.60 18.45 20.49
CA LEU A 304 -10.36 18.21 19.74
C LEU A 304 -9.27 17.59 20.63
N ARG A 305 -9.18 18.07 21.91
CA ARG A 305 -8.22 17.52 22.87
C ARG A 305 -8.48 16.04 23.21
N GLN A 306 -9.73 15.60 23.23
CA GLN A 306 -10.09 14.20 23.53
C GLN A 306 -9.69 13.23 22.41
N ILE A 307 -9.66 13.70 21.16
CA ILE A 307 -9.35 12.88 19.99
C ILE A 307 -7.88 12.95 19.55
N VAL A 308 -7.06 13.78 20.18
CA VAL A 308 -5.63 13.92 19.88
C VAL A 308 -4.82 13.40 21.07
N PRO A 309 -4.43 12.10 21.13
CA PRO A 309 -3.67 11.53 22.23
C PRO A 309 -2.16 11.85 22.20
N ILE A 310 -1.76 12.87 21.46
CA ILE A 310 -0.40 13.41 21.41
C ILE A 310 -0.32 14.55 22.44
N TYR A 311 0.76 14.62 23.24
CA TYR A 311 0.97 15.62 24.28
C TYR A 311 2.34 16.29 24.18
N PRO A 312 2.48 17.58 24.50
CA PRO A 312 3.77 18.24 24.58
C PRO A 312 4.71 17.52 25.57
N ASN A 313 6.01 17.57 25.31
CA ASN A 313 7.08 16.95 26.09
C ASN A 313 7.08 15.40 26.11
N TYR A 314 6.08 14.75 25.50
CA TYR A 314 6.08 13.29 25.36
C TYR A 314 6.97 12.86 24.19
N VAL A 315 7.59 11.70 24.34
CA VAL A 315 8.34 11.06 23.28
C VAL A 315 7.41 10.77 22.09
N TYR A 316 7.90 11.04 20.88
CA TYR A 316 7.20 10.69 19.65
C TYR A 316 6.83 9.20 19.65
N ASN A 317 5.62 8.88 19.21
CA ASN A 317 5.15 7.51 19.12
C ASN A 317 4.18 7.36 17.95
N ILE A 318 4.54 6.52 16.99
CA ILE A 318 3.75 6.33 15.76
C ILE A 318 2.32 5.83 16.05
N ASN A 319 2.11 4.97 17.05
CA ASN A 319 0.79 4.48 17.39
C ASN A 319 -0.15 5.61 17.86
N ARG A 320 0.38 6.64 18.55
CA ARG A 320 -0.42 7.81 18.93
C ARG A 320 -0.78 8.68 17.73
N VAL A 321 0.09 8.72 16.72
CA VAL A 321 -0.18 9.41 15.45
C VAL A 321 -1.31 8.71 14.72
N ASP A 322 -1.21 7.39 14.55
CA ASP A 322 -2.23 6.58 13.89
C ASP A 322 -3.58 6.63 14.65
N GLN A 323 -3.52 6.58 15.97
CA GLN A 323 -4.70 6.74 16.81
C GLN A 323 -5.35 8.12 16.61
N THR A 324 -4.54 9.19 16.56
CA THR A 324 -5.02 10.56 16.30
C THR A 324 -5.74 10.60 14.94
N TYR A 325 -5.11 10.12 13.88
CA TYR A 325 -5.70 10.08 12.54
C TYR A 325 -7.03 9.31 12.54
N ASN A 326 -7.04 8.10 13.11
CA ASN A 326 -8.22 7.25 13.15
C ASN A 326 -9.36 7.87 13.95
N GLN A 327 -9.07 8.52 15.09
CA GLN A 327 -10.07 9.20 15.90
C GLN A 327 -10.66 10.42 15.19
N ILE A 328 -9.83 11.22 14.52
CA ILE A 328 -10.28 12.37 13.71
C ILE A 328 -11.21 11.88 12.57
N MET A 329 -10.79 10.85 11.83
CA MET A 329 -11.59 10.33 10.71
C MET A 329 -12.89 9.66 11.17
N SER A 330 -12.88 9.00 12.34
CA SER A 330 -14.07 8.35 12.90
C SER A 330 -15.17 9.34 13.31
N MET A 331 -14.84 10.62 13.52
CA MET A 331 -15.85 11.67 13.80
C MET A 331 -16.83 11.86 12.64
N GLY A 332 -16.47 11.50 11.41
CA GLY A 332 -17.28 11.73 10.20
C GLY A 332 -17.49 13.22 9.85
N TYR A 333 -16.86 14.12 10.59
CA TYR A 333 -16.90 15.57 10.34
C TYR A 333 -15.88 16.02 9.32
N PHE A 334 -14.74 15.32 9.25
CA PHE A 334 -13.64 15.63 8.35
C PHE A 334 -13.66 14.72 7.10
N LYS A 335 -13.32 15.31 5.96
CA LYS A 335 -13.08 14.60 4.70
C LYS A 335 -11.71 13.92 4.71
N SER A 336 -10.72 14.62 5.24
CA SER A 336 -9.36 14.12 5.38
C SER A 336 -8.66 14.80 6.54
N ALA A 337 -7.64 14.14 7.08
CA ALA A 337 -6.72 14.69 8.06
C ALA A 337 -5.30 14.36 7.66
N ASN A 338 -4.36 15.26 7.95
CA ASN A 338 -2.94 15.04 7.74
C ASN A 338 -2.19 15.44 9.01
N VAL A 339 -1.33 14.57 9.53
CA VAL A 339 -0.50 14.82 10.70
C VAL A 339 0.94 14.99 10.24
N ILE A 340 1.45 16.20 10.30
CA ILE A 340 2.77 16.58 9.82
C ILE A 340 3.65 16.91 11.02
N PHE A 341 4.89 16.44 10.97
CA PHE A 341 5.90 16.80 11.96
C PHE A 341 7.01 17.59 11.30
N ASN A 342 7.37 18.70 11.92
CA ASN A 342 8.48 19.56 11.50
C ASN A 342 9.53 19.55 12.59
N GLU A 343 10.77 19.23 12.23
CA GLU A 343 11.90 19.35 13.14
C GLU A 343 12.18 20.82 13.43
N GLN A 344 12.42 21.14 14.71
CA GLN A 344 12.84 22.48 15.07
C GLN A 344 14.36 22.60 14.88
N ALA A 345 14.79 23.57 14.08
CA ALA A 345 16.18 23.76 13.68
C ALA A 345 17.15 23.92 14.86
N ASP A 346 16.70 24.47 15.98
CA ASP A 346 17.51 24.65 17.19
C ASP A 346 17.59 23.40 18.07
N SER A 347 16.75 22.40 17.80
CA SER A 347 16.63 21.20 18.62
C SER A 347 17.67 20.13 18.30
N VAL A 348 18.16 20.11 17.06
CA VAL A 348 19.27 19.24 16.68
C VAL A 348 20.55 20.00 16.97
N ALA A 349 21.04 19.88 18.20
CA ALA A 349 22.24 20.61 18.60
C ALA A 349 23.40 20.39 17.62
N LYS A 350 24.13 21.46 17.35
CA LYS A 350 25.23 21.57 16.40
C LYS A 350 26.39 20.56 16.58
N ASP A 351 26.34 19.73 17.61
CA ASP A 351 27.38 18.75 17.95
C ASP A 351 26.94 17.28 17.80
N ASN A 352 25.88 16.97 17.04
CA ASN A 352 25.67 15.60 16.59
C ASN A 352 26.75 15.26 15.57
N TYR A 353 27.73 14.47 16.00
CA TYR A 353 28.94 14.17 15.27
C TYR A 353 28.65 13.73 13.83
N VAL A 354 29.26 14.49 12.93
CA VAL A 354 29.32 14.21 11.52
C VAL A 354 30.44 13.22 11.32
N THR A 355 30.14 12.00 10.98
CA THR A 355 31.14 11.06 10.50
C THR A 355 31.27 11.29 9.00
N PHE A 356 32.36 11.89 8.58
CA PHE A 356 32.74 11.94 7.17
C PHE A 356 33.27 10.57 6.78
N VAL A 357 32.63 9.89 5.88
CA VAL A 357 33.16 8.67 5.26
C VAL A 357 34.11 9.13 4.14
N GLY A 358 35.31 9.52 4.52
CA GLY A 358 36.44 9.60 3.60
C GLY A 358 37.16 8.26 3.62
N GLU A 359 37.66 7.83 2.47
CA GLU A 359 38.39 6.56 2.35
C GLU A 359 39.40 6.35 3.50
N GLY A 360 39.22 5.28 4.28
CA GLY A 360 40.26 4.64 5.07
C GLY A 360 40.48 5.09 6.51
N LYS A 361 39.59 5.83 7.16
CA LYS A 361 39.70 6.09 8.60
C LYS A 361 38.45 5.67 9.35
N GLU A 362 38.59 4.72 10.31
CA GLU A 362 37.57 4.46 11.31
C GLU A 362 37.27 5.75 12.11
N PRO A 363 35.98 6.02 12.43
CA PRO A 363 35.63 7.21 13.21
C PRO A 363 36.27 7.12 14.60
N ALA A 364 36.98 8.15 14.98
CA ALA A 364 37.54 8.29 16.32
C ALA A 364 36.42 8.23 17.36
N ASP A 365 36.67 7.54 18.48
CA ASP A 365 35.78 7.42 19.64
C ASP A 365 35.38 8.81 20.17
N SER A 366 34.25 9.31 19.70
CA SER A 366 33.71 10.58 20.19
C SER A 366 32.58 10.31 21.18
N VAL A 367 32.68 11.02 22.32
CA VAL A 367 31.75 10.91 23.47
C VAL A 367 30.28 11.01 23.04
N HIS A 368 29.56 9.94 23.26
CA HIS A 368 28.19 9.76 22.84
C HIS A 368 27.20 10.36 23.86
N GLN A 369 26.74 11.57 23.63
CA GLN A 369 25.57 12.08 24.33
C GLN A 369 24.32 11.83 23.47
N THR A 370 23.37 11.11 24.02
CA THR A 370 22.01 10.94 23.44
C THR A 370 21.35 12.31 23.49
N ARG A 371 21.24 12.98 22.35
CA ARG A 371 20.54 14.27 22.28
C ARG A 371 19.11 14.04 21.83
N GLU A 372 18.19 14.70 22.53
CA GLU A 372 16.78 14.70 22.19
C GLU A 372 16.52 15.78 21.13
N GLY A 373 15.81 15.41 20.07
CA GLY A 373 15.26 16.34 19.09
C GLY A 373 13.84 16.75 19.48
N TYR A 374 13.36 17.87 18.94
CA TYR A 374 12.00 18.35 19.16
C TYR A 374 11.23 18.47 17.86
N LEU A 375 9.97 18.05 17.90
CA LEU A 375 9.04 18.06 16.77
C LEU A 375 7.85 18.98 17.07
N GLN A 376 7.57 19.86 16.12
CA GLN A 376 6.28 20.52 16.06
C GLN A 376 5.30 19.62 15.29
N CYS A 377 4.15 19.35 15.88
CA CYS A 377 3.09 18.55 15.28
C CYS A 377 1.98 19.44 14.74
N ASP A 378 1.77 19.45 13.43
CA ASP A 378 0.70 20.19 12.77
C ASP A 378 -0.36 19.20 12.23
N ILE A 379 -1.57 19.28 12.75
CA ILE A 379 -2.71 18.44 12.39
C ILE A 379 -3.65 19.25 11.50
N GLN A 380 -3.62 18.99 10.20
CA GLN A 380 -4.42 19.68 9.19
C GLN A 380 -5.68 18.87 8.90
N CYS A 381 -6.85 19.41 9.23
CA CYS A 381 -8.13 18.73 9.02
C CYS A 381 -8.98 19.48 8.01
N ILE A 382 -9.33 18.81 6.91
CA ILE A 382 -10.22 19.36 5.88
C ILE A 382 -11.65 18.94 6.22
N PRO A 383 -12.57 19.88 6.50
CA PRO A 383 -13.95 19.55 6.83
C PRO A 383 -14.67 18.91 5.64
N ALA A 384 -15.53 17.95 5.91
CA ALA A 384 -16.42 17.38 4.90
C ALA A 384 -17.58 18.36 4.62
N LEU A 385 -18.20 18.22 3.43
CA LEU A 385 -19.40 18.98 3.10
C LEU A 385 -20.49 18.72 4.14
N LYS A 386 -21.15 19.81 4.59
CA LYS A 386 -22.22 19.72 5.60
C LYS A 386 -23.40 18.88 5.13
N GLN A 387 -23.67 18.90 3.83
CA GLN A 387 -24.75 18.17 3.19
C GLN A 387 -24.21 17.34 2.03
N GLY A 388 -24.71 16.13 1.87
CA GLY A 388 -24.38 15.24 0.77
C GLY A 388 -25.62 14.53 0.26
N TYR A 389 -25.75 14.41 -1.06
CA TYR A 389 -26.73 13.59 -1.75
C TYR A 389 -26.02 12.41 -2.39
N LYS A 390 -26.59 11.24 -2.26
CA LYS A 390 -26.10 10.00 -2.87
C LYS A 390 -27.25 9.37 -3.64
N ILE A 391 -27.04 9.14 -4.93
CA ILE A 391 -27.97 8.40 -5.78
C ILE A 391 -27.19 7.19 -6.28
N GLU A 392 -27.67 6.00 -5.97
CA GLU A 392 -27.11 4.74 -6.43
C GLU A 392 -28.18 3.97 -7.19
N LEU A 393 -27.82 3.52 -8.39
CA LEU A 393 -28.60 2.60 -9.19
C LEU A 393 -27.84 1.29 -9.29
N GLU A 394 -28.43 0.23 -8.81
CA GLU A 394 -27.83 -1.11 -8.75
C GLU A 394 -28.69 -2.08 -9.54
N GLY A 395 -28.11 -2.71 -10.54
CA GLY A 395 -28.70 -3.83 -11.25
C GLY A 395 -28.15 -5.14 -10.74
N SER A 396 -28.98 -6.04 -10.26
CA SER A 396 -28.58 -7.38 -9.85
C SER A 396 -29.27 -8.42 -10.71
N THR A 397 -28.50 -9.42 -11.14
CA THR A 397 -29.04 -10.57 -11.87
C THR A 397 -28.54 -11.86 -11.22
N THR A 398 -29.49 -12.76 -10.95
CA THR A 398 -29.21 -14.12 -10.52
C THR A 398 -29.82 -15.09 -11.55
N SER A 399 -29.53 -16.36 -11.45
CA SER A 399 -30.03 -17.39 -12.41
C SER A 399 -31.55 -17.42 -12.58
N SER A 400 -32.30 -16.81 -11.66
CA SER A 400 -33.78 -16.82 -11.67
C SER A 400 -34.43 -15.46 -11.43
N PHE A 401 -33.67 -14.39 -11.28
CA PHE A 401 -34.20 -13.10 -10.85
C PHE A 401 -33.40 -11.92 -11.39
N TYR A 402 -34.11 -10.90 -11.89
CA TYR A 402 -33.52 -9.58 -12.22
C TYR A 402 -34.04 -8.56 -11.21
N GLY A 403 -33.14 -7.87 -10.54
CA GLY A 403 -33.48 -6.83 -9.58
C GLY A 403 -32.88 -5.50 -9.98
N LEU A 404 -33.66 -4.43 -9.89
CA LEU A 404 -33.20 -3.05 -9.95
C LEU A 404 -33.38 -2.43 -8.56
N ARG A 405 -32.34 -1.85 -8.02
CA ARG A 405 -32.40 -1.09 -6.76
C ARG A 405 -31.98 0.34 -7.04
N ALA A 406 -32.83 1.27 -6.68
CA ALA A 406 -32.50 2.69 -6.63
C ALA A 406 -32.40 3.12 -5.16
N THR A 407 -31.27 3.66 -4.75
CA THR A 407 -31.07 4.18 -3.41
C THR A 407 -30.80 5.67 -3.51
N VAL A 408 -31.62 6.46 -2.83
CA VAL A 408 -31.41 7.92 -2.66
C VAL A 408 -31.06 8.17 -1.21
N GLY A 409 -29.85 8.64 -0.97
CA GLY A 409 -29.35 9.00 0.35
C GLY A 409 -29.20 10.52 0.47
N TYR A 410 -29.72 11.10 1.54
CA TYR A 410 -29.42 12.45 1.98
C TYR A 410 -28.70 12.38 3.31
N GLN A 411 -27.51 12.97 3.38
CA GLN A 411 -26.73 13.06 4.60
C GLN A 411 -26.55 14.52 5.02
N ASN A 412 -26.97 14.85 6.24
CA ASN A 412 -26.64 16.12 6.87
C ASN A 412 -25.77 15.87 8.11
N ARG A 413 -24.54 16.41 8.12
CA ARG A 413 -23.54 16.16 9.16
C ARG A 413 -23.61 17.13 10.32
N ASN A 414 -24.45 18.15 10.26
CA ASN A 414 -24.53 19.18 11.30
C ASN A 414 -25.95 19.74 11.47
N ILE A 415 -26.93 18.85 11.69
CA ILE A 415 -28.34 19.26 11.90
C ILE A 415 -28.47 20.07 13.22
N PHE A 416 -27.68 19.70 14.24
CA PHE A 416 -27.71 20.39 15.55
C PHE A 416 -26.29 20.88 15.91
N PRO A 417 -25.95 22.14 15.60
CA PRO A 417 -24.64 22.69 15.94
C PRO A 417 -24.44 22.66 17.47
N GLY A 418 -23.59 21.77 17.91
CA GLY A 418 -23.06 21.71 19.28
C GLY A 418 -23.71 20.76 20.25
N SER A 419 -24.71 19.94 19.91
CA SER A 419 -25.41 19.12 20.90
C SER A 419 -25.38 17.60 20.73
N GLY A 420 -25.12 17.05 19.53
CA GLY A 420 -25.55 15.68 19.26
C GLY A 420 -24.48 14.59 19.17
N VAL A 421 -23.34 14.86 18.61
CA VAL A 421 -22.41 13.81 18.21
C VAL A 421 -21.56 13.27 19.37
N PHE A 422 -21.45 13.99 20.48
CA PHE A 422 -20.48 13.73 21.54
C PHE A 422 -20.99 13.00 22.79
N ARG A 423 -22.30 12.68 22.88
CA ARG A 423 -22.81 11.86 24.00
C ARG A 423 -22.48 10.35 23.89
N ARG A 424 -22.09 9.85 22.71
CA ARG A 424 -21.86 8.40 22.49
C ARG A 424 -20.47 7.89 22.91
N PHE A 425 -19.52 8.76 23.17
CA PHE A 425 -18.16 8.36 23.57
C PHE A 425 -17.93 8.31 25.09
N ARG A 426 -18.99 8.36 25.92
CA ARG A 426 -18.85 8.36 27.39
C ARG A 426 -19.11 6.99 28.05
N SER A 427 -19.28 5.93 27.29
CA SER A 427 -19.50 4.60 27.86
C SER A 427 -18.68 3.54 27.11
N ARG A 428 -17.43 3.35 27.50
CA ARG A 428 -16.78 2.10 27.85
C ARG A 428 -15.30 2.29 28.06
#